data_63348075c3c295e7406e7ef1536710d9
#
_entry.id   63348075c3c295e7406e7ef1536710d9
#
_cell.length_a   1.000
_cell.length_b   1.000
_cell.length_c   1.000
_cell.angle_alpha   90.00
_cell.angle_beta   90.00
_cell.angle_gamma   90.00
#
_symmetry.space_group_name_H-M   'P 1'
#
loop_
_entity.id
_entity.type
_entity.pdbx_description
1 polymer ?
#
loop_
_entity_poly.entity_id
_entity_poly.type
_entity_poly.pdbx_seq_one_letter_code
_entity_poly.pdbx_strand_id
1 'polypeptide(L)'
;MNYFLEIYGTLPRAGPGSNRLTRKAFEMMLHLTESPRILDVGCGPGMQTIELLRIGAGTVVALDFLPEMIDRVNIKAESAGVSGRLETIVKDMKEMDFPASSFDVIWSEGAIYNLGFEVGLKTFGEFVRPGGYVVVSEAVWLKPNPPSEVVEFWREYPEIDTVAEKLEVIKRTGYEVVGHFVMPPNAWTDQYYDPMEVRIAEKAKDWTGVPEAEALLNEARNEISVFRHYSDYFGYAFFVMRAKRI
;
A
#
# COMPACT_ATOMS: atom_id res chain seq x y z
N MET A 1 -11.50 -17.06 15.66
CA MET A 1 -11.54 -16.90 14.17
C MET A 1 -11.10 -15.47 13.89
N ASN A 2 -10.21 -15.24 12.94
CA ASN A 2 -9.81 -13.87 12.58
C ASN A 2 -10.74 -13.36 11.44
N TYR A 3 -11.79 -12.63 11.81
CA TYR A 3 -12.79 -12.12 10.86
C TYR A 3 -12.19 -11.15 9.83
N PHE A 4 -11.18 -10.38 10.22
CA PHE A 4 -10.45 -9.50 9.31
C PHE A 4 -9.82 -10.30 8.15
N LEU A 5 -9.11 -11.37 8.45
CA LEU A 5 -8.49 -12.23 7.44
C LEU A 5 -9.50 -12.95 6.55
N GLU A 6 -10.67 -13.26 7.08
CA GLU A 6 -11.76 -13.87 6.30
C GLU A 6 -12.33 -12.93 5.23
N ILE A 7 -12.27 -11.61 5.42
CA ILE A 7 -12.64 -10.61 4.43
C ILE A 7 -11.41 -10.18 3.64
N TYR A 8 -10.50 -9.45 4.26
CA TYR A 8 -9.39 -8.77 3.60
C TYR A 8 -8.28 -9.73 3.14
N GLY A 9 -8.02 -10.78 3.89
CA GLY A 9 -7.01 -11.77 3.55
C GLY A 9 -7.35 -12.57 2.29
N THR A 10 -8.60 -12.64 1.86
CA THR A 10 -9.01 -13.40 0.67
C THR A 10 -9.03 -12.56 -0.60
N LEU A 11 -8.92 -11.24 -0.48
CA LEU A 11 -8.96 -10.33 -1.62
C LEU A 11 -7.70 -10.44 -2.50
N PRO A 12 -7.78 -10.07 -3.77
CA PRO A 12 -6.60 -9.92 -4.63
C PRO A 12 -5.59 -8.94 -4.05
N ARG A 13 -6.08 -7.80 -3.52
CA ARG A 13 -5.34 -6.76 -2.80
C ARG A 13 -6.03 -6.44 -1.49
N ALA A 14 -5.27 -6.04 -0.48
CA ALA A 14 -5.80 -5.57 0.80
C ALA A 14 -5.98 -4.04 0.85
N GLY A 15 -6.00 -3.38 -0.30
CA GLY A 15 -6.18 -1.95 -0.48
C GLY A 15 -6.26 -1.56 -1.95
N PRO A 16 -6.53 -0.27 -2.26
CA PRO A 16 -6.62 0.23 -3.62
C PRO A 16 -5.32 0.08 -4.39
N GLY A 17 -5.41 -0.24 -5.68
CA GLY A 17 -4.25 -0.37 -6.55
C GLY A 17 -4.48 -1.30 -7.73
N SER A 18 -3.48 -1.42 -8.59
CA SER A 18 -3.46 -2.40 -9.66
C SER A 18 -2.04 -2.63 -10.17
N ASN A 19 -1.77 -3.79 -10.77
CA ASN A 19 -0.46 -4.08 -11.36
C ASN A 19 -0.04 -3.03 -12.40
N ARG A 20 -0.99 -2.47 -13.13
CA ARG A 20 -0.74 -1.38 -14.08
C ARG A 20 -0.22 -0.11 -13.40
N LEU A 21 -0.74 0.22 -12.23
CA LEU A 21 -0.30 1.40 -11.46
C LEU A 21 1.04 1.16 -10.78
N THR A 22 1.27 -0.03 -10.23
CA THR A 22 2.59 -0.48 -9.74
C THR A 22 3.64 -0.34 -10.83
N ARG A 23 3.37 -0.87 -12.04
CA ARG A 23 4.26 -0.76 -13.22
C ARG A 23 4.50 0.70 -13.60
N LYS A 24 3.45 1.52 -13.69
CA LYS A 24 3.56 2.95 -13.99
C LYS A 24 4.50 3.68 -13.03
N ALA A 25 4.37 3.41 -11.72
CA ALA A 25 5.24 4.02 -10.73
C ALA A 25 6.69 3.50 -10.85
N PHE A 26 6.86 2.19 -11.13
CA PHE A 26 8.18 1.59 -11.34
C PHE A 26 8.91 2.21 -12.54
N GLU A 27 8.24 2.42 -13.65
CA GLU A 27 8.78 3.02 -14.89
C GLU A 27 9.22 4.49 -14.72
N MET A 28 8.77 5.16 -13.65
CA MET A 28 9.23 6.52 -13.32
C MET A 28 10.63 6.54 -12.69
N MET A 29 11.15 5.41 -12.21
CA MET A 29 12.46 5.30 -11.59
C MET A 29 13.55 5.20 -12.65
N LEU A 30 13.98 6.34 -13.17
CA LEU A 30 15.09 6.43 -14.13
C LEU A 30 16.43 6.10 -13.44
N HIS A 31 17.31 5.39 -14.11
CA HIS A 31 18.65 5.02 -13.60
C HIS A 31 18.67 4.06 -12.41
N LEU A 32 17.65 3.21 -12.29
CA LEU A 32 17.70 2.07 -11.38
C LEU A 32 18.79 1.09 -11.82
N THR A 33 19.41 0.40 -10.87
CA THR A 33 20.39 -0.67 -11.18
C THR A 33 19.71 -1.80 -11.94
N GLU A 34 20.48 -2.60 -12.71
CA GLU A 34 19.93 -3.72 -13.48
C GLU A 34 19.26 -4.79 -12.59
N SER A 35 19.78 -5.00 -11.38
CA SER A 35 19.26 -5.96 -10.41
C SER A 35 19.00 -5.30 -9.07
N PRO A 36 17.97 -4.47 -8.92
CA PRO A 36 17.71 -3.73 -7.69
C PRO A 36 17.26 -4.66 -6.56
N ARG A 37 17.68 -4.35 -5.34
CA ARG A 37 17.13 -4.93 -4.12
C ARG A 37 16.00 -4.03 -3.61
N ILE A 38 14.79 -4.56 -3.60
CA ILE A 38 13.57 -3.83 -3.25
C ILE A 38 13.06 -4.33 -1.90
N LEU A 39 12.66 -3.43 -1.01
CA LEU A 39 11.90 -3.75 0.20
C LEU A 39 10.44 -3.33 -0.03
N ASP A 40 9.51 -4.29 0.01
CA ASP A 40 8.06 -4.05 -0.05
C ASP A 40 7.49 -4.09 1.36
N VAL A 41 7.17 -2.93 1.92
CA VAL A 41 6.73 -2.73 3.30
C VAL A 41 5.21 -2.71 3.38
N GLY A 42 4.65 -3.63 4.17
CA GLY A 42 3.21 -3.86 4.23
C GLY A 42 2.71 -4.50 2.94
N CYS A 43 3.36 -5.60 2.54
CA CYS A 43 3.13 -6.23 1.24
C CYS A 43 1.72 -6.83 1.07
N GLY A 44 0.96 -7.00 2.17
CA GLY A 44 -0.35 -7.61 2.15
C GLY A 44 -0.35 -8.97 1.43
N PRO A 45 -1.38 -9.29 0.64
CA PRO A 45 -1.45 -10.55 -0.10
C PRO A 45 -0.52 -10.62 -1.33
N GLY A 46 0.35 -9.61 -1.56
CA GLY A 46 1.50 -9.67 -2.45
C GLY A 46 1.26 -9.36 -3.92
N MET A 47 0.19 -8.70 -4.31
CA MET A 47 -0.05 -8.41 -5.74
C MET A 47 1.03 -7.49 -6.31
N GLN A 48 1.40 -6.39 -5.63
CA GLN A 48 2.49 -5.51 -6.03
C GLN A 48 3.84 -6.21 -5.93
N THR A 49 4.08 -7.02 -4.89
CA THR A 49 5.30 -7.82 -4.73
C THR A 49 5.59 -8.68 -5.96
N ILE A 50 4.57 -9.44 -6.40
CA ILE A 50 4.69 -10.30 -7.58
C ILE A 50 4.88 -9.48 -8.85
N GLU A 51 4.19 -8.34 -8.97
CA GLU A 51 4.38 -7.45 -10.12
C GLU A 51 5.79 -6.87 -10.16
N LEU A 52 6.35 -6.41 -9.03
CA LEU A 52 7.72 -5.92 -8.93
C LEU A 52 8.74 -6.99 -9.37
N LEU A 53 8.55 -8.24 -8.97
CA LEU A 53 9.36 -9.37 -9.39
C LEU A 53 9.26 -9.69 -10.89
N ARG A 54 8.12 -9.40 -11.52
CA ARG A 54 7.89 -9.62 -12.96
C ARG A 54 8.50 -8.53 -13.82
N ILE A 55 8.43 -7.27 -13.40
CA ILE A 55 8.88 -6.12 -14.17
C ILE A 55 10.35 -5.78 -13.93
N GLY A 56 10.90 -6.14 -12.76
CA GLY A 56 12.30 -5.95 -12.40
C GLY A 56 13.11 -7.24 -12.47
N ALA A 57 14.40 -7.10 -12.75
CA ALA A 57 15.35 -8.23 -12.73
C ALA A 57 15.93 -8.49 -11.33
N GLY A 58 15.62 -7.65 -10.35
CA GLY A 58 16.18 -7.70 -9.00
C GLY A 58 15.48 -8.68 -8.04
N THR A 59 15.77 -8.51 -6.77
CA THR A 59 15.17 -9.26 -5.67
C THR A 59 14.20 -8.40 -4.87
N VAL A 60 13.19 -9.01 -4.28
CA VAL A 60 12.23 -8.34 -3.38
C VAL A 60 12.29 -9.00 -2.01
N VAL A 61 12.41 -8.18 -0.98
CA VAL A 61 12.14 -8.54 0.42
C VAL A 61 10.74 -8.03 0.72
N ALA A 62 9.79 -8.92 0.97
CA ALA A 62 8.41 -8.57 1.28
C ALA A 62 8.15 -8.73 2.78
N LEU A 63 7.66 -7.67 3.41
CA LEU A 63 7.43 -7.58 4.84
C LEU A 63 5.95 -7.30 5.13
N ASP A 64 5.35 -8.10 6.00
CA ASP A 64 4.04 -7.87 6.57
C ASP A 64 3.98 -8.41 8.01
N PHE A 65 3.13 -7.83 8.86
CA PHE A 65 3.01 -8.29 10.24
C PHE A 65 2.09 -9.52 10.39
N LEU A 66 1.27 -9.83 9.37
CA LEU A 66 0.36 -10.98 9.35
C LEU A 66 1.01 -12.17 8.64
N PRO A 67 1.28 -13.28 9.35
CA PRO A 67 1.84 -14.48 8.75
C PRO A 67 1.04 -15.01 7.55
N GLU A 68 -0.29 -14.90 7.62
CA GLU A 68 -1.20 -15.37 6.56
C GLU A 68 -1.06 -14.57 5.26
N MET A 69 -0.68 -13.29 5.35
CA MET A 69 -0.35 -12.47 4.16
C MET A 69 0.95 -12.96 3.53
N ILE A 70 1.95 -13.22 4.35
CA ILE A 70 3.24 -13.76 3.91
C ILE A 70 3.07 -15.13 3.24
N ASP A 71 2.25 -16.02 3.79
CA ASP A 71 1.94 -17.33 3.17
C ASP A 71 1.35 -17.14 1.78
N ARG A 72 0.45 -16.16 1.59
CA ARG A 72 -0.15 -15.84 0.28
C ARG A 72 0.85 -15.29 -0.71
N VAL A 73 1.76 -14.44 -0.26
CA VAL A 73 2.87 -13.95 -1.10
C VAL A 73 3.70 -15.11 -1.61
N ASN A 74 4.09 -16.04 -0.74
CA ASN A 74 4.88 -17.23 -1.09
C ASN A 74 4.16 -18.11 -2.11
N ILE A 75 2.89 -18.43 -1.88
CA ILE A 75 2.06 -19.23 -2.82
C ILE A 75 1.97 -18.55 -4.20
N LYS A 76 1.73 -17.24 -4.23
CA LYS A 76 1.67 -16.48 -5.49
C LYS A 76 3.03 -16.43 -6.21
N ALA A 77 4.14 -16.30 -5.47
CA ALA A 77 5.48 -16.29 -6.03
C ALA A 77 5.85 -17.63 -6.66
N GLU A 78 5.52 -18.73 -6.01
CA GLU A 78 5.69 -20.07 -6.57
C GLU A 78 4.87 -20.26 -7.84
N SER A 79 3.58 -19.92 -7.79
CA SER A 79 2.67 -19.99 -8.93
C SER A 79 3.10 -19.13 -10.12
N ALA A 80 3.78 -18.01 -9.85
CA ALA A 80 4.32 -17.10 -10.87
C ALA A 80 5.75 -17.46 -11.33
N GLY A 81 6.40 -18.44 -10.72
CA GLY A 81 7.78 -18.85 -11.05
C GLY A 81 8.84 -17.81 -10.66
N VAL A 82 8.59 -16.99 -9.64
CA VAL A 82 9.48 -15.89 -9.21
C VAL A 82 10.01 -16.06 -7.78
N SER A 83 9.70 -17.18 -7.10
CA SER A 83 10.08 -17.45 -5.71
C SER A 83 11.59 -17.40 -5.46
N GLY A 84 12.41 -17.77 -6.44
CA GLY A 84 13.89 -17.69 -6.33
C GLY A 84 14.48 -16.28 -6.18
N ARG A 85 13.65 -15.23 -6.32
CA ARG A 85 14.04 -13.83 -6.14
C ARG A 85 13.25 -13.12 -5.06
N LEU A 86 12.53 -13.86 -4.23
CA LEU A 86 11.71 -13.37 -3.12
C LEU A 86 12.29 -13.82 -1.79
N GLU A 87 12.41 -12.90 -0.87
CA GLU A 87 12.57 -13.13 0.57
C GLU A 87 11.32 -12.60 1.28
N THR A 88 10.77 -13.32 2.25
CA THR A 88 9.59 -12.90 3.00
C THR A 88 9.88 -12.82 4.48
N ILE A 89 9.33 -11.82 5.16
CA ILE A 89 9.57 -11.55 6.57
C ILE A 89 8.23 -11.24 7.25
N VAL A 90 7.91 -11.99 8.30
CA VAL A 90 6.82 -11.64 9.23
C VAL A 90 7.38 -10.70 10.28
N LYS A 91 7.06 -9.40 10.17
CA LYS A 91 7.54 -8.36 11.10
C LYS A 91 6.64 -7.13 11.03
N ASP A 92 6.43 -6.47 12.16
CA ASP A 92 5.81 -5.14 12.18
C ASP A 92 6.79 -4.13 11.53
N MET A 93 6.26 -3.27 10.65
CA MET A 93 7.05 -2.22 10.01
C MET A 93 7.62 -1.21 11.02
N LYS A 94 7.04 -1.10 12.22
CA LYS A 94 7.56 -0.29 13.33
C LYS A 94 8.82 -0.86 13.95
N GLU A 95 9.11 -2.12 13.70
CA GLU A 95 10.26 -2.86 14.25
C GLU A 95 11.30 -3.21 13.18
N MET A 96 11.29 -2.53 12.04
CA MET A 96 12.30 -2.75 11.00
C MET A 96 13.70 -2.43 11.52
N ASP A 97 14.62 -3.37 11.30
CA ASP A 97 15.99 -3.34 11.81
C ASP A 97 17.03 -3.72 10.74
N PHE A 98 16.76 -3.36 9.49
CA PHE A 98 17.67 -3.62 8.39
C PHE A 98 18.97 -2.79 8.50
N PRO A 99 20.08 -3.27 7.92
CA PRO A 99 21.28 -2.44 7.81
C PRO A 99 20.98 -1.14 7.04
N ALA A 100 21.58 -0.04 7.48
CA ALA A 100 21.41 1.24 6.81
C ALA A 100 21.81 1.16 5.33
N SER A 101 21.07 1.86 4.47
CA SER A 101 21.35 1.95 3.03
C SER A 101 21.44 0.59 2.31
N SER A 102 20.64 -0.39 2.73
CA SER A 102 20.68 -1.76 2.21
C SER A 102 19.76 -2.04 1.02
N PHE A 103 18.89 -1.08 0.66
CA PHE A 103 17.94 -1.24 -0.43
C PHE A 103 18.10 -0.18 -1.52
N ASP A 104 17.93 -0.59 -2.77
CA ASP A 104 17.84 0.32 -3.93
C ASP A 104 16.52 1.05 -3.99
N VAL A 105 15.46 0.33 -3.60
CA VAL A 105 14.08 0.83 -3.60
C VAL A 105 13.38 0.39 -2.32
N ILE A 106 12.63 1.30 -1.71
CA ILE A 106 11.62 0.96 -0.72
C ILE A 106 10.25 1.25 -1.32
N TRP A 107 9.40 0.25 -1.26
CA TRP A 107 8.06 0.25 -1.83
C TRP A 107 7.01 0.07 -0.74
N SER A 108 5.90 0.84 -0.77
CA SER A 108 4.80 0.67 0.18
C SER A 108 3.50 1.16 -0.44
N GLU A 109 2.64 0.24 -0.86
CA GLU A 109 1.32 0.58 -1.41
C GLU A 109 0.24 0.49 -0.32
N GLY A 110 -0.35 1.64 0.03
CA GLY A 110 -1.46 1.72 0.99
C GLY A 110 -1.11 1.22 2.39
N ALA A 111 0.13 1.38 2.84
CA ALA A 111 0.56 0.88 4.13
C ALA A 111 1.38 1.88 4.98
N ILE A 112 2.03 2.87 4.37
CA ILE A 112 2.89 3.83 5.09
C ILE A 112 2.13 4.60 6.19
N TYR A 113 0.82 4.78 6.06
CA TYR A 113 -0.03 5.46 7.03
C TYR A 113 0.05 4.82 8.44
N ASN A 114 0.39 3.52 8.54
CA ASN A 114 0.58 2.84 9.83
C ASN A 114 1.79 3.35 10.64
N LEU A 115 2.74 4.00 9.97
CA LEU A 115 3.85 4.74 10.58
C LEU A 115 3.54 6.23 10.73
N GLY A 116 2.55 6.73 9.99
CA GLY A 116 2.40 8.13 9.65
C GLY A 116 3.28 8.52 8.46
N PHE A 117 2.78 9.41 7.59
CA PHE A 117 3.43 9.68 6.31
C PHE A 117 4.85 10.27 6.46
N GLU A 118 4.99 11.32 7.31
CA GLU A 118 6.30 11.94 7.52
C GLU A 118 7.27 11.02 8.28
N VAL A 119 6.78 10.35 9.32
CA VAL A 119 7.60 9.40 10.11
C VAL A 119 8.04 8.23 9.25
N GLY A 120 7.13 7.66 8.46
CA GLY A 120 7.42 6.56 7.55
C GLY A 120 8.50 6.92 6.51
N LEU A 121 8.41 8.12 5.92
CA LEU A 121 9.43 8.60 4.98
C LEU A 121 10.81 8.75 5.64
N LYS A 122 10.88 9.26 6.88
CA LYS A 122 12.15 9.36 7.63
C LYS A 122 12.72 7.98 7.92
N THR A 123 11.88 7.04 8.37
CA THR A 123 12.28 5.65 8.64
C THR A 123 12.78 4.96 7.37
N PHE A 124 12.08 5.11 6.24
CA PHE A 124 12.51 4.54 4.96
C PHE A 124 13.85 5.15 4.49
N GLY A 125 14.09 6.42 4.84
CA GLY A 125 15.36 7.11 4.55
C GLY A 125 16.60 6.46 5.17
N GLU A 126 16.45 5.75 6.29
CA GLU A 126 17.54 5.04 6.94
C GLU A 126 17.99 3.80 6.13
N PHE A 127 17.04 3.14 5.47
CA PHE A 127 17.25 1.87 4.78
C PHE A 127 17.51 2.00 3.29
N VAL A 128 17.00 3.08 2.65
CA VAL A 128 17.26 3.33 1.24
C VAL A 128 18.67 3.88 1.04
N ARG A 129 19.39 3.39 0.04
CA ARG A 129 20.72 3.91 -0.30
C ARG A 129 20.69 5.34 -0.84
N PRO A 130 21.75 6.14 -0.70
CA PRO A 130 21.86 7.44 -1.35
C PRO A 130 21.63 7.34 -2.85
N GLY A 131 20.70 8.14 -3.38
CA GLY A 131 20.28 8.09 -4.79
C GLY A 131 19.34 6.95 -5.16
N GLY A 132 18.95 6.10 -4.19
CA GLY A 132 17.88 5.10 -4.33
C GLY A 132 16.48 5.74 -4.32
N TYR A 133 15.46 4.92 -4.42
CA TYR A 133 14.08 5.40 -4.56
C TYR A 133 13.21 4.95 -3.40
N VAL A 134 12.23 5.79 -3.07
CA VAL A 134 11.10 5.44 -2.22
C VAL A 134 9.83 5.66 -3.05
N VAL A 135 8.97 4.66 -3.08
CA VAL A 135 7.70 4.68 -3.79
C VAL A 135 6.60 4.31 -2.81
N VAL A 136 5.64 5.21 -2.63
CA VAL A 136 4.51 4.98 -1.73
C VAL A 136 3.20 5.36 -2.40
N SER A 137 2.11 4.72 -1.99
CA SER A 137 0.78 5.24 -2.26
C SER A 137 0.11 5.62 -0.95
N GLU A 138 -0.60 6.76 -0.97
CA GLU A 138 -1.08 7.43 0.23
C GLU A 138 -2.41 8.13 -0.02
N ALA A 139 -3.24 8.21 1.03
CA ALA A 139 -4.52 8.91 1.00
C ALA A 139 -4.35 10.42 0.81
N VAL A 140 -5.16 10.99 -0.09
CA VAL A 140 -5.11 12.42 -0.40
C VAL A 140 -6.50 13.01 -0.61
N TRP A 141 -6.65 14.30 -0.23
CA TRP A 141 -7.79 15.10 -0.64
C TRP A 141 -7.66 15.49 -2.12
N LEU A 142 -8.73 15.26 -2.88
CA LEU A 142 -8.83 15.60 -4.30
C LEU A 142 -9.57 16.92 -4.55
N LYS A 143 -10.44 17.31 -3.61
CA LYS A 143 -11.19 18.56 -3.63
C LYS A 143 -11.13 19.26 -2.27
N PRO A 144 -11.17 20.60 -2.23
CA PRO A 144 -11.29 21.33 -0.98
C PRO A 144 -12.68 21.16 -0.37
N ASN A 145 -12.77 21.43 0.93
CA ASN A 145 -14.03 21.44 1.69
C ASN A 145 -14.82 20.12 1.56
N PRO A 146 -14.24 18.96 1.92
CA PRO A 146 -14.97 17.70 1.90
C PRO A 146 -16.19 17.78 2.83
N PRO A 147 -17.29 17.07 2.50
CA PRO A 147 -18.45 16.95 3.37
C PRO A 147 -18.07 16.41 4.75
N SER A 148 -18.84 16.81 5.78
CA SER A 148 -18.58 16.38 7.17
C SER A 148 -18.54 14.87 7.35
N GLU A 149 -19.35 14.13 6.61
CA GLU A 149 -19.35 12.67 6.60
C GLU A 149 -18.01 12.08 6.13
N VAL A 150 -17.39 12.70 5.11
CA VAL A 150 -16.08 12.28 4.60
C VAL A 150 -14.95 12.64 5.58
N VAL A 151 -15.05 13.81 6.23
CA VAL A 151 -14.11 14.22 7.29
C VAL A 151 -14.19 13.24 8.48
N GLU A 152 -15.40 12.86 8.87
CA GLU A 152 -15.60 11.90 9.96
C GLU A 152 -15.06 10.51 9.58
N PHE A 153 -15.24 10.06 8.35
CA PHE A 153 -14.69 8.79 7.87
C PHE A 153 -13.15 8.75 7.98
N TRP A 154 -12.47 9.87 7.65
CA TRP A 154 -11.02 9.97 7.73
C TRP A 154 -10.48 10.43 9.09
N ARG A 155 -11.34 10.56 10.12
CA ARG A 155 -10.94 11.06 11.46
C ARG A 155 -9.81 10.25 12.09
N GLU A 156 -9.81 8.93 11.89
CA GLU A 156 -8.78 8.04 12.43
C GLU A 156 -7.42 8.18 11.71
N TYR A 157 -7.42 8.85 10.55
CA TYR A 157 -6.19 9.17 9.83
C TYR A 157 -6.09 10.69 9.55
N PRO A 158 -5.77 11.49 10.56
CA PRO A 158 -5.73 12.97 10.44
C PRO A 158 -4.60 13.49 9.54
N GLU A 159 -3.68 12.63 9.12
CA GLU A 159 -2.60 13.00 8.18
C GLU A 159 -3.04 12.99 6.71
N ILE A 160 -4.30 12.63 6.38
CA ILE A 160 -4.81 12.82 5.02
C ILE A 160 -4.74 14.31 4.65
N ASP A 161 -4.14 14.60 3.49
CA ASP A 161 -3.89 15.97 3.07
C ASP A 161 -3.90 16.08 1.54
N THR A 162 -3.76 17.28 0.99
CA THR A 162 -3.67 17.45 -0.46
C THR A 162 -2.38 16.88 -1.03
N VAL A 163 -2.38 16.58 -2.33
CA VAL A 163 -1.17 16.17 -3.05
C VAL A 163 -0.06 17.22 -2.87
N ALA A 164 -0.40 18.52 -2.90
CA ALA A 164 0.57 19.60 -2.73
C ALA A 164 1.27 19.57 -1.37
N GLU A 165 0.50 19.40 -0.28
CA GLU A 165 1.07 19.29 1.07
C GLU A 165 1.92 18.03 1.25
N LYS A 166 1.47 16.88 0.71
CA LYS A 166 2.28 15.65 0.72
C LYS A 166 3.61 15.85 -0.02
N LEU A 167 3.63 16.58 -1.14
CA LEU A 167 4.86 16.91 -1.85
C LEU A 167 5.81 17.79 -1.02
N GLU A 168 5.27 18.72 -0.22
CA GLU A 168 6.10 19.52 0.70
C GLU A 168 6.68 18.66 1.84
N VAL A 169 5.89 17.70 2.36
CA VAL A 169 6.42 16.69 3.32
C VAL A 169 7.59 15.93 2.72
N ILE A 170 7.45 15.42 1.49
CA ILE A 170 8.50 14.68 0.78
C ILE A 170 9.78 15.51 0.68
N LYS A 171 9.67 16.78 0.29
CA LYS A 171 10.84 17.68 0.15
C LYS A 171 11.54 17.94 1.49
N ARG A 172 10.76 18.24 2.56
CA ARG A 172 11.33 18.52 3.89
C ARG A 172 11.93 17.30 4.58
N THR A 173 11.51 16.08 4.19
CA THR A 173 12.11 14.83 4.67
C THR A 173 13.38 14.41 3.89
N GLY A 174 13.84 15.25 2.96
CA GLY A 174 15.14 15.06 2.31
C GLY A 174 15.11 14.35 0.96
N TYR A 175 13.93 14.16 0.38
CA TYR A 175 13.78 13.54 -0.92
C TYR A 175 13.64 14.55 -2.06
N GLU A 176 13.97 14.09 -3.27
CA GLU A 176 13.61 14.75 -4.53
C GLU A 176 12.36 14.08 -5.10
N VAL A 177 11.35 14.87 -5.43
CA VAL A 177 10.16 14.35 -6.11
C VAL A 177 10.51 13.97 -7.54
N VAL A 178 10.36 12.71 -7.90
CA VAL A 178 10.52 12.22 -9.29
C VAL A 178 9.22 12.36 -10.05
N GLY A 179 8.10 12.05 -9.41
CA GLY A 179 6.77 12.23 -9.96
C GLY A 179 5.69 11.72 -9.02
N HIS A 180 4.46 11.99 -9.39
CA HIS A 180 3.29 11.53 -8.67
C HIS A 180 2.10 11.40 -9.64
N PHE A 181 1.09 10.65 -9.25
CA PHE A 181 -0.19 10.60 -9.95
C PHE A 181 -1.30 10.09 -9.02
N VAL A 182 -2.49 10.64 -9.19
CA VAL A 182 -3.69 10.15 -8.50
C VAL A 182 -4.15 8.85 -9.14
N MET A 183 -4.55 7.90 -8.31
CA MET A 183 -5.16 6.65 -8.79
C MET A 183 -6.55 6.91 -9.35
N PRO A 184 -6.92 6.30 -10.48
CA PRO A 184 -8.28 6.39 -10.98
C PRO A 184 -9.26 5.62 -10.07
N PRO A 185 -10.55 5.98 -10.06
CA PRO A 185 -11.53 5.34 -9.18
C PRO A 185 -11.62 3.81 -9.31
N ASN A 186 -11.40 3.26 -10.51
CA ASN A 186 -11.40 1.82 -10.71
C ASN A 186 -10.24 1.08 -10.02
N ALA A 187 -9.21 1.77 -9.53
CA ALA A 187 -8.18 1.18 -8.67
C ALA A 187 -8.73 0.77 -7.29
N TRP A 188 -9.84 1.38 -6.87
CA TRP A 188 -10.55 1.04 -5.65
C TRP A 188 -11.57 -0.08 -5.87
N THR A 189 -12.24 -0.11 -7.02
CA THR A 189 -13.33 -1.06 -7.28
C THR A 189 -12.82 -2.41 -7.75
N ASP A 190 -12.05 -2.46 -8.85
CA ASP A 190 -11.80 -3.68 -9.62
C ASP A 190 -11.19 -4.85 -8.81
N GLN A 191 -10.21 -4.55 -7.93
CA GLN A 191 -9.45 -5.58 -7.20
C GLN A 191 -9.58 -5.48 -5.68
N TYR A 192 -10.36 -4.53 -5.19
CA TYR A 192 -10.55 -4.32 -3.77
C TYR A 192 -12.03 -4.31 -3.40
N TYR A 193 -12.83 -3.30 -3.78
CA TYR A 193 -14.23 -3.20 -3.31
C TYR A 193 -15.19 -4.21 -3.95
N ASP A 194 -15.13 -4.43 -5.26
CA ASP A 194 -16.03 -5.38 -5.91
C ASP A 194 -15.81 -6.82 -5.39
N PRO A 195 -14.57 -7.33 -5.26
CA PRO A 195 -14.33 -8.60 -4.57
C PRO A 195 -14.73 -8.59 -3.09
N MET A 196 -14.56 -7.46 -2.38
CA MET A 196 -14.96 -7.33 -0.99
C MET A 196 -16.48 -7.43 -0.81
N GLU A 197 -17.28 -6.79 -1.67
CA GLU A 197 -18.74 -6.91 -1.64
C GLU A 197 -19.22 -8.35 -1.80
N VAL A 198 -18.61 -9.09 -2.71
CA VAL A 198 -18.89 -10.52 -2.88
C VAL A 198 -18.61 -11.27 -1.57
N ARG A 199 -17.44 -11.00 -0.98
CA ARG A 199 -17.04 -11.65 0.25
C ARG A 199 -17.92 -11.30 1.45
N ILE A 200 -18.32 -10.03 1.57
CA ILE A 200 -19.28 -9.56 2.57
C ILE A 200 -20.62 -10.30 2.42
N ALA A 201 -21.12 -10.45 1.20
CA ALA A 201 -22.38 -11.13 0.95
C ALA A 201 -22.34 -12.63 1.32
N GLU A 202 -21.22 -13.30 1.06
CA GLU A 202 -21.00 -14.69 1.46
C GLU A 202 -21.00 -14.84 2.98
N LYS A 203 -20.26 -13.98 3.68
CA LYS A 203 -20.05 -14.10 5.15
C LYS A 203 -21.23 -13.58 5.97
N ALA A 204 -22.06 -12.70 5.44
CA ALA A 204 -23.16 -12.08 6.18
C ALA A 204 -24.16 -13.10 6.75
N LYS A 205 -24.38 -14.21 6.06
CA LYS A 205 -25.26 -15.28 6.53
C LYS A 205 -24.61 -16.11 7.64
N ASP A 206 -23.35 -16.44 7.46
CA ASP A 206 -22.60 -17.31 8.39
C ASP A 206 -22.33 -16.60 9.73
N TRP A 207 -22.27 -15.26 9.70
CA TRP A 207 -21.92 -14.45 10.86
C TRP A 207 -23.09 -13.75 11.53
N THR A 208 -24.32 -14.10 11.14
CA THR A 208 -25.55 -13.58 11.80
C THR A 208 -25.55 -13.93 13.28
N GLY A 209 -25.74 -12.91 14.12
CA GLY A 209 -25.75 -13.05 15.57
C GLY A 209 -24.35 -13.09 16.23
N VAL A 210 -23.30 -12.80 15.48
CA VAL A 210 -21.93 -12.63 15.99
C VAL A 210 -21.56 -11.13 15.97
N PRO A 211 -21.72 -10.39 17.10
CA PRO A 211 -21.62 -8.93 17.09
C PRO A 211 -20.33 -8.35 16.54
N GLU A 212 -19.18 -8.96 16.87
CA GLU A 212 -17.86 -8.53 16.38
C GLU A 212 -17.73 -8.69 14.85
N ALA A 213 -18.22 -9.79 14.31
CA ALA A 213 -18.19 -10.03 12.88
C ALA A 213 -19.17 -9.13 12.12
N GLU A 214 -20.37 -8.92 12.67
CA GLU A 214 -21.36 -7.99 12.09
C GLU A 214 -20.84 -6.54 12.09
N ALA A 215 -20.13 -6.11 13.14
CA ALA A 215 -19.47 -4.80 13.19
C ALA A 215 -18.48 -4.64 12.04
N LEU A 216 -17.59 -5.61 11.83
CA LEU A 216 -16.61 -5.58 10.74
C LEU A 216 -17.29 -5.53 9.35
N LEU A 217 -18.37 -6.31 9.14
CA LEU A 217 -19.12 -6.24 7.89
C LEU A 217 -19.76 -4.87 7.65
N ASN A 218 -20.24 -4.23 8.72
CA ASN A 218 -20.83 -2.90 8.63
C ASN A 218 -19.78 -1.82 8.36
N GLU A 219 -18.61 -1.91 8.97
CA GLU A 219 -17.46 -1.04 8.68
C GLU A 219 -17.04 -1.15 7.21
N ALA A 220 -16.87 -2.38 6.71
CA ALA A 220 -16.52 -2.61 5.31
C ALA A 220 -17.59 -2.08 4.32
N ARG A 221 -18.88 -2.25 4.63
CA ARG A 221 -19.98 -1.67 3.83
C ARG A 221 -19.98 -0.15 3.86
N ASN A 222 -19.71 0.44 5.03
CA ASN A 222 -19.62 1.89 5.18
C ASN A 222 -18.46 2.45 4.34
N GLU A 223 -17.29 1.84 4.42
CA GLU A 223 -16.11 2.21 3.62
C GLU A 223 -16.43 2.24 2.13
N ILE A 224 -17.03 1.17 1.60
CA ILE A 224 -17.44 1.08 0.19
C ILE A 224 -18.48 2.16 -0.16
N SER A 225 -19.47 2.37 0.72
CA SER A 225 -20.53 3.36 0.52
C SER A 225 -19.96 4.78 0.47
N VAL A 226 -19.10 5.14 1.42
CA VAL A 226 -18.46 6.47 1.46
C VAL A 226 -17.65 6.70 0.20
N PHE A 227 -16.84 5.72 -0.22
CA PHE A 227 -16.09 5.86 -1.47
C PHE A 227 -17.00 6.06 -2.69
N ARG A 228 -18.04 5.26 -2.84
CA ARG A 228 -18.95 5.35 -3.99
C ARG A 228 -19.66 6.69 -4.08
N HIS A 229 -20.01 7.30 -2.94
CA HIS A 229 -20.68 8.60 -2.90
C HIS A 229 -19.69 9.78 -3.01
N TYR A 230 -18.47 9.62 -2.54
CA TYR A 230 -17.55 10.74 -2.31
C TYR A 230 -16.17 10.55 -2.94
N SER A 231 -15.99 9.63 -3.88
CA SER A 231 -14.73 9.38 -4.57
C SER A 231 -14.13 10.60 -5.30
N ASP A 232 -14.92 11.64 -5.48
CA ASP A 232 -14.47 12.94 -6.01
C ASP A 232 -13.69 13.78 -4.97
N TYR A 233 -13.84 13.52 -3.67
CA TYR A 233 -13.24 14.31 -2.60
C TYR A 233 -11.95 13.72 -2.08
N PHE A 234 -11.79 12.41 -2.14
CA PHE A 234 -10.59 11.72 -1.66
C PHE A 234 -10.22 10.56 -2.57
N GLY A 235 -9.00 10.15 -2.47
CA GLY A 235 -8.46 9.00 -3.19
C GLY A 235 -7.06 8.67 -2.73
N TYR A 236 -6.35 7.85 -3.50
CA TYR A 236 -4.94 7.60 -3.28
C TYR A 236 -4.10 8.21 -4.41
N ALA A 237 -2.92 8.67 -4.04
CA ALA A 237 -1.90 9.07 -5.01
C ALA A 237 -0.62 8.27 -4.79
N PHE A 238 0.01 7.87 -5.89
CA PHE A 238 1.39 7.42 -5.87
C PHE A 238 2.35 8.61 -5.81
N PHE A 239 3.40 8.45 -5.01
CA PHE A 239 4.53 9.36 -4.94
C PHE A 239 5.80 8.56 -5.19
N VAL A 240 6.54 8.93 -6.22
CA VAL A 240 7.85 8.38 -6.56
C VAL A 240 8.89 9.44 -6.22
N MET A 241 9.82 9.11 -5.36
CA MET A 241 10.81 10.04 -4.87
C MET A 241 12.20 9.39 -4.80
N ARG A 242 13.23 10.22 -4.82
CA ARG A 242 14.62 9.78 -4.79
C ARG A 242 15.32 10.31 -3.56
N ALA A 243 16.02 9.44 -2.84
CA ALA A 243 16.89 9.84 -1.74
C ALA A 243 18.04 10.70 -2.28
N LYS A 244 18.33 11.85 -1.65
CA LYS A 244 19.44 12.71 -2.07
C LYS A 244 20.75 11.96 -2.02
N ARG A 245 21.62 12.21 -2.98
CA ARG A 245 23.02 11.80 -2.91
C ARG A 245 23.72 12.70 -1.89
N ILE A 246 24.29 12.11 -0.85
CA ILE A 246 25.16 12.82 0.11
C ILE A 246 26.51 13.05 -0.56
#